data_0a4a506f9d776597cc54c4360c3eb3c9
#
_entry.id   0a4a506f9d776597cc54c4360c3eb3c9
#
_cell.length_a   1.000
_cell.length_b   1.000
_cell.length_c   1.000
_cell.angle_alpha   90.00
_cell.angle_beta   90.00
_cell.angle_gamma   90.00
#
_symmetry.space_group_name_H-M   'P 1'
#
loop_
_entity.id
_entity.type
_entity.pdbx_description
1 polymer ?
#
loop_
_entity_poly.entity_id
_entity_poly.type
_entity_poly.pdbx_seq_one_letter_code
_entity_poly.pdbx_strand_id
1 'polypeptide(L)'
;AKTRDGQNGFEIYVGGGLGAVAHQAKVMYDFLPEEEILPLMQAIGRVFARLGEKKNRAKARVKFLVAKLGLEEFTRLVEEEREILPHDERWTSYLDELSAWGESPIKDPSTLNGETTQDGFNDWMENNVISQRQDGYKVVVVMLPLGDISSHQTRKLADIAEKYIGDYVRTTVEQNFVLRWVSESDLPGLYQELNDIGLADPGAGTIVDITSCPGTDTCKLGIASSRGLAEELRQMLEPKQKELDEAVRNLRIKTSGCFNSCGQHHIADM
;
A
#
# COMPACT_ATOMS: atom_id res chain seq x y z
N ALA A 1 -12.31 -5.14 -0.52
CA ALA A 1 -13.05 -6.32 -0.10
C ALA A 1 -14.30 -5.89 0.65
N LYS A 2 -15.38 -6.65 0.51
CA LYS A 2 -16.68 -6.47 1.20
C LYS A 2 -17.24 -7.83 1.58
N THR A 3 -18.10 -7.86 2.59
CA THR A 3 -18.92 -9.04 2.91
C THR A 3 -20.38 -8.63 2.79
N ARG A 4 -21.20 -9.43 2.07
CA ARG A 4 -22.62 -9.24 1.90
C ARG A 4 -23.33 -10.56 2.18
N ASP A 5 -24.27 -10.57 3.11
CA ASP A 5 -25.03 -11.76 3.50
C ASP A 5 -24.17 -13.00 3.84
N GLY A 6 -23.00 -12.76 4.45
CA GLY A 6 -22.04 -13.81 4.82
C GLY A 6 -21.10 -14.26 3.68
N GLN A 7 -21.30 -13.78 2.46
CA GLN A 7 -20.43 -14.06 1.31
C GLN A 7 -19.33 -13.00 1.20
N ASN A 8 -18.10 -13.44 0.98
CA ASN A 8 -16.97 -12.56 0.69
C ASN A 8 -17.01 -12.09 -0.77
N GLY A 9 -16.50 -10.89 -1.01
CA GLY A 9 -16.46 -10.34 -2.35
C GLY A 9 -15.75 -8.99 -2.39
N PHE A 10 -15.94 -8.31 -3.52
CA PHE A 10 -15.22 -7.07 -3.82
C PHE A 10 -16.16 -6.03 -4.43
N GLU A 11 -15.93 -4.78 -4.10
CA GLU A 11 -16.40 -3.66 -4.91
C GLU A 11 -15.37 -3.43 -6.04
N ILE A 12 -15.84 -3.38 -7.27
CA ILE A 12 -14.98 -3.31 -8.45
C ILE A 12 -15.02 -1.93 -9.05
N TYR A 13 -13.85 -1.33 -9.16
CA TYR A 13 -13.63 -0.07 -9.84
C TYR A 13 -12.85 -0.28 -11.13
N VAL A 14 -13.24 0.42 -12.19
CA VAL A 14 -12.59 0.32 -13.50
C VAL A 14 -12.31 1.70 -14.10
N GLY A 15 -11.33 1.76 -14.98
CA GLY A 15 -11.04 2.96 -15.78
C GLY A 15 -10.24 4.03 -15.05
N GLY A 16 -9.78 3.78 -13.82
CA GLY A 16 -8.89 4.67 -13.09
C GLY A 16 -7.43 4.58 -13.52
N GLY A 17 -6.66 5.57 -13.12
CA GLY A 17 -5.20 5.54 -13.24
C GLY A 17 -4.57 6.91 -13.32
N LEU A 18 -3.39 7.01 -12.75
CA LEU A 18 -2.55 8.19 -12.73
C LEU A 18 -1.79 8.37 -14.07
N GLY A 19 -0.84 9.28 -14.10
CA GLY A 19 -0.02 9.63 -15.27
C GLY A 19 -0.41 10.98 -15.85
N ALA A 20 0.12 11.36 -17.01
CA ALA A 20 -0.08 12.69 -17.62
C ALA A 20 -1.55 13.08 -17.80
N VAL A 21 -2.43 12.11 -17.97
CA VAL A 21 -3.89 12.31 -18.02
C VAL A 21 -4.51 11.39 -16.95
N ALA A 22 -4.70 11.91 -15.74
CA ALA A 22 -5.29 11.17 -14.65
C ALA A 22 -6.80 10.95 -14.87
N HIS A 23 -7.29 9.76 -14.55
CA HIS A 23 -8.71 9.41 -14.58
C HIS A 23 -9.12 8.85 -13.25
N GLN A 24 -10.28 9.28 -12.76
CA GLN A 24 -10.91 8.65 -11.60
C GLN A 24 -11.55 7.34 -12.03
N ALA A 25 -11.36 6.30 -11.22
CA ALA A 25 -12.03 5.01 -11.41
C ALA A 25 -13.55 5.15 -11.19
N LYS A 26 -14.33 4.35 -11.92
CA LYS A 26 -15.78 4.30 -11.79
C LYS A 26 -16.19 2.96 -11.21
N VAL A 27 -17.20 2.94 -10.34
CA VAL A 27 -17.76 1.70 -9.80
C VAL A 27 -18.41 0.94 -10.95
N MET A 28 -17.90 -0.26 -11.22
CA MET A 28 -18.46 -1.21 -12.19
C MET A 28 -19.41 -2.17 -11.51
N TYR A 29 -19.02 -2.69 -10.34
CA TYR A 29 -19.89 -3.48 -9.45
C TYR A 29 -19.72 -2.98 -8.02
N ASP A 30 -20.84 -2.82 -7.32
CA ASP A 30 -20.84 -2.51 -5.89
C ASP A 30 -20.55 -3.74 -5.02
N PHE A 31 -20.75 -4.93 -5.58
CA PHE A 31 -20.38 -6.22 -5.02
C PHE A 31 -20.18 -7.25 -6.13
N LEU A 32 -19.06 -7.94 -6.09
CA LEU A 32 -18.75 -9.10 -6.93
C LEU A 32 -18.26 -10.22 -6.00
N PRO A 33 -18.86 -11.42 -6.03
CA PRO A 33 -18.36 -12.57 -5.28
C PRO A 33 -16.88 -12.87 -5.55
N GLU A 34 -16.16 -13.38 -4.54
CA GLU A 34 -14.71 -13.59 -4.67
C GLU A 34 -14.35 -14.61 -5.77
N GLU A 35 -15.17 -15.61 -6.01
CA GLU A 35 -15.01 -16.59 -7.08
C GLU A 35 -15.12 -16.01 -8.49
N GLU A 36 -15.78 -14.85 -8.63
CA GLU A 36 -16.00 -14.19 -9.92
C GLU A 36 -14.90 -13.18 -10.32
N ILE A 37 -13.91 -12.96 -9.45
CA ILE A 37 -12.89 -11.93 -9.70
C ILE A 37 -12.00 -12.28 -10.90
N LEU A 38 -11.53 -13.52 -11.01
CA LEU A 38 -10.66 -13.94 -12.12
C LEU A 38 -11.39 -14.04 -13.45
N PRO A 39 -12.61 -14.61 -13.55
CA PRO A 39 -13.41 -14.53 -14.77
C PRO A 39 -13.63 -13.10 -15.24
N LEU A 40 -13.99 -12.18 -14.33
CA LEU A 40 -14.15 -10.76 -14.67
C LEU A 40 -12.85 -10.13 -15.18
N MET A 41 -11.71 -10.35 -14.49
CA MET A 41 -10.43 -9.81 -14.92
C MET A 41 -10.00 -10.32 -16.29
N GLN A 42 -10.28 -11.60 -16.59
CA GLN A 42 -10.01 -12.20 -17.89
C GLN A 42 -10.88 -11.57 -18.99
N ALA A 43 -12.17 -11.36 -18.73
CA ALA A 43 -13.08 -10.72 -19.67
C ALA A 43 -12.66 -9.27 -19.98
N ILE A 44 -12.33 -8.48 -18.93
CA ILE A 44 -11.79 -7.12 -19.08
C ILE A 44 -10.52 -7.14 -19.95
N GLY A 45 -9.61 -8.07 -19.69
CA GLY A 45 -8.38 -8.24 -20.46
C GLY A 45 -8.64 -8.53 -21.94
N ARG A 46 -9.60 -9.41 -22.26
CA ARG A 46 -9.98 -9.75 -23.63
C ARG A 46 -10.69 -8.60 -24.35
N VAL A 47 -11.61 -7.91 -23.70
CA VAL A 47 -12.25 -6.71 -24.24
C VAL A 47 -11.21 -5.63 -24.56
N PHE A 48 -10.27 -5.40 -23.65
CA PHE A 48 -9.17 -4.46 -23.87
C PHE A 48 -8.24 -4.94 -24.99
N ALA A 49 -7.91 -6.22 -25.09
CA ALA A 49 -7.11 -6.78 -26.17
C ALA A 49 -7.78 -6.62 -27.54
N ARG A 50 -9.12 -6.67 -27.59
CA ARG A 50 -9.88 -6.50 -28.85
C ARG A 50 -10.07 -5.04 -29.23
N LEU A 51 -10.46 -4.17 -28.31
CA LEU A 51 -10.94 -2.81 -28.58
C LEU A 51 -10.01 -1.69 -28.11
N GLY A 52 -9.02 -2.02 -27.27
CA GLY A 52 -8.05 -1.06 -26.73
C GLY A 52 -7.14 -0.47 -27.79
N GLU A 53 -6.60 0.70 -27.51
CA GLU A 53 -5.60 1.35 -28.35
C GLU A 53 -4.29 0.55 -28.35
N LYS A 54 -3.77 0.26 -29.56
CA LYS A 54 -2.55 -0.55 -29.75
C LYS A 54 -1.41 0.21 -30.43
N LYS A 55 -1.75 1.23 -31.21
CA LYS A 55 -0.77 2.00 -32.01
C LYS A 55 -0.17 3.14 -31.20
N ASN A 56 -1.01 3.87 -30.46
CA ASN A 56 -0.56 4.95 -29.59
C ASN A 56 -0.31 4.42 -28.18
N ARG A 57 0.95 4.10 -27.87
CA ARG A 57 1.37 3.56 -26.58
C ARG A 57 0.97 4.44 -25.38
N ALA A 58 0.95 5.76 -25.55
CA ALA A 58 0.54 6.69 -24.49
C ALA A 58 -0.94 6.53 -24.09
N LYS A 59 -1.77 6.00 -25.00
CA LYS A 59 -3.20 5.75 -24.79
C LYS A 59 -3.55 4.26 -24.67
N ALA A 60 -2.57 3.36 -24.65
CA ALA A 60 -2.76 1.90 -24.57
C ALA A 60 -3.00 1.45 -23.12
N ARG A 61 -4.06 1.94 -22.48
CA ARG A 61 -4.47 1.59 -21.10
C ARG A 61 -6.00 1.53 -21.03
N VAL A 62 -6.52 0.65 -20.17
CA VAL A 62 -7.97 0.43 -19.96
C VAL A 62 -8.73 1.73 -19.72
N LYS A 63 -8.18 2.66 -18.96
CA LYS A 63 -8.83 3.95 -18.64
C LYS A 63 -9.26 4.74 -19.89
N PHE A 64 -8.47 4.71 -20.96
CA PHE A 64 -8.81 5.39 -22.20
C PHE A 64 -9.91 4.66 -22.99
N LEU A 65 -9.97 3.34 -22.90
CA LEU A 65 -11.07 2.56 -23.49
C LEU A 65 -12.38 2.83 -22.77
N VAL A 66 -12.37 2.82 -21.43
CA VAL A 66 -13.56 3.16 -20.61
C VAL A 66 -14.02 4.60 -20.85
N ALA A 67 -13.08 5.55 -20.98
CA ALA A 67 -13.43 6.94 -21.29
C ALA A 67 -14.04 7.09 -22.70
N LYS A 68 -13.59 6.28 -23.67
CA LYS A 68 -14.10 6.29 -25.07
C LYS A 68 -15.48 5.67 -25.18
N LEU A 69 -15.74 4.56 -24.52
CA LEU A 69 -16.99 3.79 -24.65
C LEU A 69 -18.06 4.28 -23.66
N GLY A 70 -17.66 4.85 -22.55
CA GLY A 70 -18.51 4.99 -21.38
C GLY A 70 -18.55 3.72 -20.51
N LEU A 71 -18.97 3.86 -19.25
CA LEU A 71 -19.01 2.73 -18.31
C LEU A 71 -20.03 1.67 -18.72
N GLU A 72 -21.23 2.08 -19.11
CA GLU A 72 -22.33 1.19 -19.46
C GLU A 72 -21.97 0.27 -20.63
N GLU A 73 -21.49 0.84 -21.72
CA GLU A 73 -21.10 0.06 -22.91
C GLU A 73 -19.88 -0.83 -22.61
N PHE A 74 -18.91 -0.33 -21.85
CA PHE A 74 -17.76 -1.14 -21.44
C PHE A 74 -18.21 -2.34 -20.60
N THR A 75 -19.10 -2.13 -19.63
CA THR A 75 -19.65 -3.20 -18.77
C THR A 75 -20.43 -4.22 -19.60
N ARG A 76 -21.31 -3.76 -20.52
CA ARG A 76 -22.06 -4.64 -21.42
C ARG A 76 -21.12 -5.56 -22.22
N LEU A 77 -20.06 -5.01 -22.81
CA LEU A 77 -19.08 -5.79 -23.57
C LEU A 77 -18.29 -6.78 -22.73
N VAL A 78 -18.03 -6.42 -21.47
CA VAL A 78 -17.35 -7.33 -20.53
C VAL A 78 -18.27 -8.48 -20.12
N GLU A 79 -19.56 -8.22 -19.87
CA GLU A 79 -20.54 -9.29 -19.56
C GLU A 79 -20.71 -10.24 -20.74
N GLU A 80 -20.86 -9.73 -21.96
CA GLU A 80 -20.92 -10.56 -23.17
C GLU A 80 -19.65 -11.44 -23.31
N GLU A 81 -18.49 -10.92 -22.96
CA GLU A 81 -17.26 -11.70 -23.00
C GLU A 81 -17.24 -12.76 -21.88
N ARG A 82 -17.78 -12.45 -20.68
CA ARG A 82 -17.89 -13.41 -19.55
C ARG A 82 -18.78 -14.59 -19.90
N GLU A 83 -19.92 -14.36 -20.57
CA GLU A 83 -20.85 -15.40 -20.95
C GLU A 83 -20.24 -16.46 -21.90
N ILE A 84 -19.29 -16.03 -22.73
CA ILE A 84 -18.62 -16.92 -23.71
C ILE A 84 -17.28 -17.46 -23.22
N LEU A 85 -16.80 -17.06 -22.05
CA LEU A 85 -15.56 -17.59 -21.50
C LEU A 85 -15.72 -19.11 -21.18
N PRO A 86 -14.83 -19.97 -21.68
CA PRO A 86 -14.82 -21.36 -21.22
C PRO A 86 -14.47 -21.39 -19.75
N HIS A 87 -15.17 -22.24 -18.98
CA HIS A 87 -14.86 -22.45 -17.58
C HIS A 87 -13.44 -22.92 -17.39
N ASP A 88 -12.76 -22.37 -16.35
CA ASP A 88 -11.40 -22.76 -15.99
C ASP A 88 -11.35 -22.99 -14.47
N GLU A 89 -11.07 -24.22 -14.07
CA GLU A 89 -11.01 -24.63 -12.66
C GLU A 89 -9.99 -23.81 -11.85
N ARG A 90 -8.97 -23.25 -12.50
CA ARG A 90 -7.97 -22.39 -11.86
C ARG A 90 -8.54 -21.08 -11.33
N TRP A 91 -9.75 -20.67 -11.76
CA TRP A 91 -10.36 -19.42 -11.28
C TRP A 91 -10.73 -19.48 -9.80
N THR A 92 -10.98 -20.67 -9.26
CA THR A 92 -11.38 -20.89 -7.87
C THR A 92 -10.38 -21.71 -7.06
N SER A 93 -9.44 -22.42 -7.69
CA SER A 93 -8.48 -23.26 -6.98
C SER A 93 -7.65 -22.51 -5.94
N TYR A 94 -7.37 -21.22 -6.15
CA TYR A 94 -6.64 -20.38 -5.18
C TYR A 94 -7.43 -20.15 -3.88
N LEU A 95 -8.77 -20.27 -3.90
CA LEU A 95 -9.59 -20.12 -2.69
C LEU A 95 -9.31 -21.23 -1.67
N ASP A 96 -9.00 -22.43 -2.15
CA ASP A 96 -8.62 -23.56 -1.29
C ASP A 96 -7.28 -23.33 -0.59
N GLU A 97 -6.40 -22.52 -1.21
CA GLU A 97 -5.08 -22.18 -0.68
C GLU A 97 -5.10 -21.00 0.29
N LEU A 98 -6.18 -20.21 0.36
CA LEU A 98 -6.23 -18.99 1.20
C LEU A 98 -5.96 -19.27 2.67
N SER A 99 -6.41 -20.43 3.17
CA SER A 99 -6.18 -20.84 4.56
C SER A 99 -4.69 -21.12 4.84
N ALA A 100 -3.94 -21.58 3.83
CA ALA A 100 -2.51 -21.85 3.93
C ALA A 100 -1.66 -20.56 3.96
N TRP A 101 -2.20 -19.48 3.42
CA TRP A 101 -1.55 -18.16 3.39
C TRP A 101 -2.00 -17.23 4.52
N GLY A 102 -2.83 -17.73 5.44
CA GLY A 102 -3.29 -16.99 6.62
C GLY A 102 -2.14 -16.69 7.58
N GLU A 103 -1.91 -15.42 7.87
CA GLU A 103 -1.01 -15.03 8.95
C GLU A 103 -1.68 -15.30 10.30
N SER A 104 -0.94 -15.91 11.20
CA SER A 104 -1.34 -16.12 12.58
C SER A 104 -0.25 -15.61 13.53
N PRO A 105 -0.62 -15.18 14.75
CA PRO A 105 0.37 -14.78 15.74
C PRO A 105 1.24 -15.96 16.13
N ILE A 106 2.52 -15.72 16.38
CA ILE A 106 3.45 -16.69 16.95
C ILE A 106 3.53 -16.60 18.49
N LYS A 107 2.92 -15.57 19.07
CA LYS A 107 2.86 -15.32 20.50
C LYS A 107 1.42 -15.04 20.94
N ASP A 108 1.15 -15.29 22.21
CA ASP A 108 -0.15 -15.00 22.79
C ASP A 108 -0.42 -13.48 22.88
N PRO A 109 -1.71 -13.07 22.83
CA PRO A 109 -2.07 -11.68 23.01
C PRO A 109 -1.68 -11.22 24.44
N SER A 110 -1.23 -9.98 24.54
CA SER A 110 -0.84 -9.41 25.84
C SER A 110 -1.24 -7.95 25.92
N THR A 111 -1.06 -7.35 27.08
CA THR A 111 -1.18 -5.92 27.31
C THR A 111 0.15 -5.35 27.75
N LEU A 112 0.46 -4.14 27.31
CA LEU A 112 1.62 -3.40 27.78
C LEU A 112 1.35 -2.92 29.20
N ASN A 113 2.10 -3.48 30.17
CA ASN A 113 2.00 -3.10 31.56
C ASN A 113 3.22 -2.26 31.99
N GLY A 114 2.96 -1.10 32.60
CA GLY A 114 3.99 -0.20 33.07
C GLY A 114 4.42 0.88 32.08
N GLU A 115 5.12 1.88 32.60
CA GLU A 115 5.70 2.96 31.78
C GLU A 115 7.05 2.51 31.23
N THR A 116 7.29 2.80 29.98
CA THR A 116 8.59 2.60 29.34
C THR A 116 9.36 3.92 29.36
N THR A 117 10.57 3.89 29.90
CA THR A 117 11.44 5.08 30.04
C THR A 117 12.43 5.24 28.89
N GLN A 118 12.26 4.46 27.80
CA GLN A 118 13.13 4.56 26.64
C GLN A 118 12.88 5.89 25.91
N ASP A 119 13.96 6.60 25.59
CA ASP A 119 13.89 7.86 24.87
C ASP A 119 13.29 7.62 23.46
N GLY A 120 12.36 8.50 23.03
CA GLY A 120 11.67 8.40 21.74
C GLY A 120 10.56 7.33 21.66
N PHE A 121 10.44 6.42 22.62
CA PHE A 121 9.43 5.34 22.58
C PHE A 121 8.00 5.87 22.47
N ASN A 122 7.64 6.90 23.21
CA ASN A 122 6.28 7.45 23.20
C ASN A 122 5.94 8.09 21.85
N ASP A 123 6.87 8.83 21.24
CA ASP A 123 6.70 9.42 19.92
C ASP A 123 6.53 8.34 18.86
N TRP A 124 7.32 7.27 18.93
CA TRP A 124 7.19 6.11 18.06
C TRP A 124 5.87 5.37 18.26
N MET A 125 5.43 5.18 19.51
CA MET A 125 4.13 4.57 19.81
C MET A 125 2.97 5.37 19.24
N GLU A 126 3.02 6.71 19.32
CA GLU A 126 1.97 7.58 18.81
C GLU A 126 1.81 7.49 17.29
N ASN A 127 2.93 7.43 16.57
CA ASN A 127 2.93 7.55 15.11
C ASN A 127 3.04 6.19 14.37
N ASN A 128 3.80 5.26 14.91
CA ASN A 128 4.17 4.04 14.19
C ASN A 128 3.40 2.80 14.66
N VAL A 129 2.63 2.88 15.77
CA VAL A 129 1.91 1.74 16.33
C VAL A 129 0.41 1.92 16.20
N ILE A 130 -0.24 1.01 15.51
CA ILE A 130 -1.67 1.04 15.21
C ILE A 130 -2.35 -0.14 15.89
N SER A 131 -3.54 0.08 16.48
CA SER A 131 -4.33 -1.03 17.04
C SER A 131 -4.76 -1.98 15.94
N GLN A 132 -4.52 -3.28 16.15
CA GLN A 132 -5.05 -4.34 15.31
C GLN A 132 -6.50 -4.64 15.71
N ARG A 133 -7.27 -5.27 14.81
CA ARG A 133 -8.66 -5.66 15.12
C ARG A 133 -8.73 -6.68 16.27
N GLN A 134 -7.71 -7.52 16.38
CA GLN A 134 -7.59 -8.53 17.45
C GLN A 134 -6.98 -7.88 18.69
N ASP A 135 -7.67 -8.02 19.82
CA ASP A 135 -7.22 -7.47 21.09
C ASP A 135 -5.87 -8.07 21.52
N GLY A 136 -5.04 -7.25 22.15
CA GLY A 136 -3.71 -7.63 22.64
C GLY A 136 -2.62 -7.66 21.56
N TYR A 137 -2.96 -7.29 20.31
CA TYR A 137 -2.00 -7.18 19.22
C TYR A 137 -1.98 -5.79 18.60
N LYS A 138 -0.82 -5.42 18.10
CA LYS A 138 -0.57 -4.17 17.39
C LYS A 138 0.00 -4.42 15.98
N VAL A 139 -0.19 -3.43 15.14
CA VAL A 139 0.49 -3.29 13.85
C VAL A 139 1.58 -2.24 14.01
N VAL A 140 2.80 -2.57 13.67
CA VAL A 140 3.92 -1.64 13.72
C VAL A 140 4.33 -1.25 12.30
N VAL A 141 4.38 0.05 12.03
CA VAL A 141 4.89 0.59 10.78
C VAL A 141 6.37 0.94 10.96
N VAL A 142 7.22 0.28 10.20
CA VAL A 142 8.64 0.62 10.10
C VAL A 142 8.79 1.63 8.97
N MET A 143 8.93 2.90 9.32
CA MET A 143 9.08 3.98 8.36
C MET A 143 10.45 3.89 7.68
N LEU A 144 10.46 3.97 6.35
CA LEU A 144 11.66 3.95 5.55
C LEU A 144 11.82 5.28 4.80
N PRO A 145 12.69 6.16 5.26
CA PRO A 145 12.94 7.42 4.57
C PRO A 145 13.25 7.19 3.09
N LEU A 146 12.48 7.82 2.20
CA LEU A 146 12.59 7.66 0.74
C LEU A 146 12.40 6.22 0.23
N GLY A 147 11.85 5.33 1.06
CA GLY A 147 11.72 3.90 0.75
C GLY A 147 13.04 3.14 0.74
N ASP A 148 14.09 3.67 1.35
CA ASP A 148 15.42 3.06 1.36
C ASP A 148 15.66 2.21 2.61
N ILE A 149 16.26 1.05 2.39
CA ILE A 149 16.76 0.18 3.44
C ILE A 149 18.08 -0.47 2.97
N SER A 150 19.08 -0.46 3.82
CA SER A 150 20.34 -1.13 3.53
C SER A 150 20.24 -2.64 3.63
N SER A 151 21.13 -3.37 2.94
CA SER A 151 21.18 -4.83 3.04
C SER A 151 21.50 -5.34 4.46
N HIS A 152 22.19 -4.54 5.27
CA HIS A 152 22.44 -4.85 6.68
C HIS A 152 21.15 -4.75 7.48
N GLN A 153 20.43 -3.62 7.37
CA GLN A 153 19.14 -3.41 8.03
C GLN A 153 18.10 -4.46 7.63
N THR A 154 18.05 -4.81 6.33
CA THR A 154 17.12 -5.84 5.84
C THR A 154 17.36 -7.20 6.50
N ARG A 155 18.62 -7.64 6.64
CA ARG A 155 18.93 -8.90 7.33
C ARG A 155 18.56 -8.85 8.81
N LYS A 156 18.89 -7.74 9.49
CA LYS A 156 18.53 -7.55 10.89
C LYS A 156 17.02 -7.45 11.10
N LEU A 157 16.30 -6.78 10.20
CA LEU A 157 14.85 -6.74 10.25
C LEU A 157 14.22 -8.13 10.05
N ALA A 158 14.83 -8.99 9.23
CA ALA A 158 14.38 -10.37 9.09
C ALA A 158 14.53 -11.16 10.40
N ASP A 159 15.69 -11.04 11.09
CA ASP A 159 15.92 -11.65 12.40
C ASP A 159 14.90 -11.14 13.45
N ILE A 160 14.61 -9.84 13.44
CA ILE A 160 13.61 -9.19 14.32
C ILE A 160 12.20 -9.71 13.99
N ALA A 161 11.83 -9.74 12.71
CA ALA A 161 10.52 -10.22 12.29
C ALA A 161 10.29 -11.67 12.72
N GLU A 162 11.25 -12.57 12.48
CA GLU A 162 11.18 -13.97 12.91
C GLU A 162 10.93 -14.10 14.40
N LYS A 163 11.58 -13.26 15.22
CA LYS A 163 11.45 -13.27 16.68
C LYS A 163 10.08 -12.81 17.19
N TYR A 164 9.49 -11.78 16.55
CA TYR A 164 8.29 -11.11 17.09
C TYR A 164 6.99 -11.48 16.38
N ILE A 165 7.04 -11.75 15.07
CA ILE A 165 5.84 -11.96 14.23
C ILE A 165 5.93 -13.18 13.31
N GLY A 166 7.05 -13.90 13.30
CA GLY A 166 7.35 -14.93 12.30
C GLY A 166 7.95 -14.29 11.04
N ASP A 167 7.58 -14.77 9.86
CA ASP A 167 8.25 -14.48 8.59
C ASP A 167 7.46 -13.55 7.64
N TYR A 168 6.36 -12.95 8.10
CA TYR A 168 5.51 -12.11 7.25
C TYR A 168 5.73 -10.61 7.48
N VAL A 169 6.61 -10.00 6.69
CA VAL A 169 6.75 -8.54 6.58
C VAL A 169 5.99 -8.06 5.34
N ARG A 170 5.16 -7.03 5.48
CA ARG A 170 4.41 -6.45 4.36
C ARG A 170 4.95 -5.10 3.96
N THR A 171 4.87 -4.79 2.67
CA THR A 171 5.16 -3.46 2.13
C THR A 171 3.89 -2.63 2.05
N THR A 172 4.03 -1.31 2.14
CA THR A 172 2.92 -0.36 1.96
C THR A 172 3.10 0.48 0.69
N VAL A 173 2.02 1.16 0.31
CA VAL A 173 2.04 2.12 -0.81
C VAL A 173 2.83 3.39 -0.46
N GLU A 174 3.03 3.67 0.82
CA GLU A 174 3.88 4.75 1.36
C GLU A 174 5.37 4.39 1.36
N GLN A 175 5.73 3.22 0.82
CA GLN A 175 7.11 2.70 0.75
C GLN A 175 7.70 2.28 2.12
N ASN A 176 6.85 1.94 3.08
CA ASN A 176 7.23 1.47 4.40
C ASN A 176 7.05 -0.06 4.54
N PHE A 177 7.54 -0.63 5.65
CA PHE A 177 7.19 -1.99 6.06
C PHE A 177 6.15 -1.99 7.16
N VAL A 178 5.40 -3.09 7.25
CA VAL A 178 4.41 -3.32 8.29
C VAL A 178 4.64 -4.68 8.92
N LEU A 179 4.75 -4.67 10.24
CA LEU A 179 4.81 -5.84 11.10
C LEU A 179 3.45 -6.00 11.79
N ARG A 180 2.74 -7.08 11.49
CA ARG A 180 1.43 -7.38 12.09
C ARG A 180 1.59 -8.42 13.19
N TRP A 181 0.59 -8.57 14.02
CA TRP A 181 0.56 -9.55 15.12
C TRP A 181 1.64 -9.33 16.19
N VAL A 182 2.08 -8.11 16.35
CA VAL A 182 3.00 -7.77 17.45
C VAL A 182 2.22 -7.80 18.77
N SER A 183 2.61 -8.67 19.70
CA SER A 183 2.03 -8.71 21.05
C SER A 183 2.38 -7.42 21.80
N GLU A 184 1.41 -6.78 22.48
CA GLU A 184 1.63 -5.44 23.06
C GLU A 184 2.80 -5.41 24.07
N SER A 185 3.00 -6.48 24.85
CA SER A 185 4.12 -6.55 25.80
C SER A 185 5.50 -6.59 25.14
N ASP A 186 5.56 -6.91 23.84
CA ASP A 186 6.80 -6.97 23.07
C ASP A 186 7.23 -5.61 22.51
N LEU A 187 6.34 -4.61 22.50
CA LEU A 187 6.61 -3.30 21.89
C LEU A 187 7.89 -2.62 22.39
N PRO A 188 8.21 -2.61 23.71
CA PRO A 188 9.46 -1.99 24.18
C PRO A 188 10.72 -2.70 23.65
N GLY A 189 10.70 -4.04 23.61
CA GLY A 189 11.81 -4.83 23.07
C GLY A 189 11.96 -4.67 21.58
N LEU A 190 10.85 -4.67 20.83
CA LEU A 190 10.84 -4.44 19.40
C LEU A 190 11.35 -3.04 19.05
N TYR A 191 10.88 -2.00 19.78
CA TYR A 191 11.37 -0.64 19.60
C TYR A 191 12.89 -0.55 19.76
N GLN A 192 13.43 -1.14 20.84
CA GLN A 192 14.87 -1.11 21.09
C GLN A 192 15.65 -1.76 19.94
N GLU A 193 15.25 -2.93 19.49
CA GLU A 193 15.94 -3.63 18.40
C GLU A 193 15.82 -2.90 17.06
N LEU A 194 14.68 -2.28 16.77
CA LEU A 194 14.53 -1.41 15.60
C LEU A 194 15.39 -0.15 15.70
N ASN A 195 15.46 0.45 16.90
CA ASN A 195 16.29 1.63 17.16
C ASN A 195 17.78 1.34 17.01
N ASP A 196 18.24 0.18 17.48
CA ASP A 196 19.64 -0.26 17.36
C ASP A 196 20.12 -0.39 15.88
N ILE A 197 19.18 -0.57 14.96
CA ILE A 197 19.49 -0.65 13.52
C ILE A 197 19.03 0.59 12.75
N GLY A 198 18.59 1.65 13.46
CA GLY A 198 18.12 2.91 12.85
C GLY A 198 16.83 2.76 12.02
N LEU A 199 15.88 1.96 12.50
CA LEU A 199 14.57 1.74 11.88
C LEU A 199 13.39 2.07 12.83
N ALA A 200 13.64 2.81 13.90
CA ALA A 200 12.61 3.24 14.86
C ALA A 200 12.27 4.73 14.75
N ASP A 201 12.58 5.38 13.62
CA ASP A 201 12.20 6.79 13.41
C ASP A 201 10.70 6.96 13.55
N PRO A 202 10.21 7.91 14.39
CA PRO A 202 8.80 8.23 14.48
C PRO A 202 8.32 9.02 13.26
N GLY A 203 7.00 9.00 13.02
CA GLY A 203 6.39 9.86 12.01
C GLY A 203 5.73 9.12 10.85
N ALA A 204 5.55 7.80 10.95
CA ALA A 204 4.80 7.04 9.95
C ALA A 204 3.39 7.62 9.74
N GLY A 205 3.01 7.86 8.49
CA GLY A 205 1.72 8.44 8.11
C GLY A 205 1.57 9.94 8.40
N THR A 206 2.64 10.63 8.80
CA THR A 206 2.65 12.09 9.01
C THR A 206 3.29 12.83 7.84
N ILE A 207 3.36 14.16 7.93
CA ILE A 207 3.93 15.04 6.90
C ILE A 207 5.41 14.73 6.58
N VAL A 208 6.14 14.06 7.48
CA VAL A 208 7.54 13.65 7.26
C VAL A 208 7.67 12.30 6.56
N ASP A 209 6.58 11.53 6.47
CA ASP A 209 6.53 10.26 5.73
C ASP A 209 6.29 10.51 4.23
N ILE A 210 7.30 11.08 3.58
CA ILE A 210 7.21 11.56 2.20
C ILE A 210 7.43 10.43 1.21
N THR A 211 6.40 10.10 0.44
CA THR A 211 6.52 9.13 -0.66
C THR A 211 7.18 9.77 -1.88
N SER A 212 8.20 9.13 -2.42
CA SER A 212 8.93 9.64 -3.58
C SER A 212 9.20 8.56 -4.63
N CYS A 213 9.05 8.92 -5.91
CA CYS A 213 9.58 8.07 -6.98
C CYS A 213 11.11 8.28 -7.10
N PRO A 214 11.85 7.39 -7.80
CA PRO A 214 13.31 7.53 -7.94
C PRO A 214 13.76 8.79 -8.70
N GLY A 215 12.88 9.44 -9.49
CA GLY A 215 13.25 10.65 -10.22
C GLY A 215 14.49 10.47 -11.10
N THR A 216 15.31 11.52 -11.22
CA THR A 216 16.55 11.50 -12.03
C THR A 216 17.65 10.64 -11.44
N ASP A 217 17.51 10.10 -10.23
CA ASP A 217 18.57 9.28 -9.61
C ASP A 217 18.83 8.00 -10.42
N THR A 218 17.77 7.29 -10.80
CA THR A 218 17.89 6.03 -11.55
C THR A 218 16.92 5.89 -12.71
N CYS A 219 15.89 6.72 -12.78
CA CYS A 219 14.84 6.62 -13.81
C CYS A 219 15.24 7.33 -15.10
N LYS A 220 15.32 6.58 -16.21
CA LYS A 220 15.61 7.16 -17.55
C LYS A 220 14.55 8.13 -18.05
N LEU A 221 13.34 8.13 -17.47
CA LEU A 221 12.25 9.04 -17.79
C LEU A 221 12.14 10.20 -16.79
N GLY A 222 13.04 10.25 -15.79
CA GLY A 222 13.07 11.31 -14.78
C GLY A 222 13.41 12.66 -15.42
N ILE A 223 12.67 13.69 -15.02
CA ILE A 223 12.87 15.09 -15.44
C ILE A 223 13.42 15.91 -14.27
N ALA A 224 12.99 15.57 -13.05
CA ALA A 224 13.39 16.25 -11.82
C ALA A 224 13.83 15.26 -10.73
N SER A 225 14.66 15.75 -9.79
CA SER A 225 15.10 15.01 -8.61
C SER A 225 14.01 15.00 -7.55
N SER A 226 13.09 14.07 -7.67
CA SER A 226 12.01 13.90 -6.67
C SER A 226 12.52 13.43 -5.32
N ARG A 227 13.52 12.53 -5.30
CA ARG A 227 14.15 12.07 -4.06
C ARG A 227 14.91 13.20 -3.36
N GLY A 228 15.69 13.99 -4.10
CA GLY A 228 16.38 15.15 -3.53
C GLY A 228 15.40 16.16 -2.92
N LEU A 229 14.28 16.44 -3.60
CA LEU A 229 13.23 17.30 -3.04
C LEU A 229 12.60 16.69 -1.77
N ALA A 230 12.28 15.40 -1.79
CA ALA A 230 11.68 14.73 -0.64
C ALA A 230 12.63 14.71 0.58
N GLU A 231 13.92 14.49 0.36
CA GLU A 231 14.94 14.53 1.41
C GLU A 231 15.06 15.93 2.04
N GLU A 232 15.17 16.97 1.22
CA GLU A 232 15.23 18.36 1.71
C GLU A 232 13.97 18.75 2.51
N LEU A 233 12.78 18.37 2.00
CA LEU A 233 11.51 18.63 2.70
C LEU A 233 11.47 17.90 4.04
N ARG A 234 11.88 16.62 4.08
CA ARG A 234 11.94 15.84 5.31
C ARG A 234 12.86 16.51 6.34
N GLN A 235 14.08 16.85 5.96
CA GLN A 235 15.05 17.50 6.84
C GLN A 235 14.54 18.85 7.40
N MET A 236 13.77 19.59 6.61
CA MET A 236 13.17 20.86 7.04
C MET A 236 11.98 20.68 7.98
N LEU A 237 11.18 19.64 7.80
CA LEU A 237 9.92 19.40 8.52
C LEU A 237 10.11 18.60 9.82
N GLU A 238 11.04 17.62 9.82
CA GLU A 238 11.27 16.72 10.95
C GLU A 238 11.55 17.47 12.27
N PRO A 239 12.44 18.48 12.34
CA PRO A 239 12.67 19.24 13.57
C PRO A 239 11.47 20.04 14.04
N LYS A 240 10.53 20.36 13.13
CA LYS A 240 9.36 21.20 13.39
C LYS A 240 8.08 20.39 13.65
N GLN A 241 8.12 19.08 13.46
CA GLN A 241 6.93 18.24 13.49
C GLN A 241 6.10 18.40 14.76
N LYS A 242 6.76 18.56 15.91
CA LYS A 242 6.09 18.76 17.22
C LYS A 242 5.44 20.13 17.38
N GLU A 243 5.85 21.13 16.59
CA GLU A 243 5.33 22.50 16.63
C GLU A 243 4.13 22.68 15.69
N LEU A 244 3.93 21.76 14.74
CA LEU A 244 2.83 21.79 13.80
C LEU A 244 1.53 21.35 14.48
N ASP A 245 0.42 22.00 14.10
CA ASP A 245 -0.89 21.51 14.50
C ASP A 245 -1.20 20.14 13.86
N GLU A 246 -2.14 19.41 14.45
CA GLU A 246 -2.48 18.05 14.05
C GLU A 246 -2.94 17.98 12.57
N ALA A 247 -3.70 18.93 12.10
CA ALA A 247 -4.19 18.96 10.72
C ALA A 247 -3.04 19.07 9.72
N VAL A 248 -2.01 19.85 10.04
CA VAL A 248 -0.81 19.99 9.20
C VAL A 248 0.08 18.75 9.32
N ARG A 249 0.27 18.21 10.53
CA ARG A 249 1.06 16.97 10.72
C ARG A 249 0.52 15.79 9.92
N ASN A 250 -0.79 15.73 9.75
CA ASN A 250 -1.45 14.60 9.06
C ASN A 250 -1.52 14.79 7.53
N LEU A 251 -0.99 15.88 6.96
CA LEU A 251 -0.88 16.04 5.51
C LEU A 251 0.13 15.04 4.92
N ARG A 252 -0.18 14.55 3.73
CA ARG A 252 0.67 13.61 2.99
C ARG A 252 1.32 14.31 1.81
N ILE A 253 2.64 14.28 1.79
CA ILE A 253 3.45 14.80 0.69
C ILE A 253 3.87 13.63 -0.20
N LYS A 254 3.64 13.77 -1.52
CA LYS A 254 4.04 12.77 -2.51
C LYS A 254 4.73 13.45 -3.68
N THR A 255 5.98 13.07 -3.96
CA THR A 255 6.80 13.68 -5.00
C THR A 255 7.00 12.77 -6.20
N SER A 256 6.92 13.33 -7.39
CA SER A 256 7.17 12.59 -8.65
C SER A 256 8.10 13.37 -9.55
N GLY A 257 9.16 12.74 -10.06
CA GLY A 257 10.16 13.33 -10.93
C GLY A 257 9.70 13.52 -12.39
N CYS A 258 8.47 13.16 -12.74
CA CYS A 258 7.86 13.41 -14.07
C CYS A 258 6.34 13.20 -14.01
N PHE A 259 5.67 13.52 -15.11
CA PHE A 259 4.22 13.39 -15.25
C PHE A 259 3.67 11.95 -15.22
N ASN A 260 4.50 10.91 -15.14
CA ASN A 260 4.02 9.54 -14.97
C ASN A 260 3.41 9.26 -13.60
N SER A 261 3.64 10.14 -12.61
CA SER A 261 3.03 10.06 -11.28
C SER A 261 3.33 8.76 -10.53
N CYS A 262 4.56 8.24 -10.66
CA CYS A 262 4.96 7.03 -9.94
C CYS A 262 5.01 7.24 -8.41
N GLY A 263 5.29 8.47 -7.93
CA GLY A 263 5.17 8.86 -6.53
C GLY A 263 3.72 9.18 -6.11
N GLN A 264 2.75 9.04 -7.02
CA GLN A 264 1.31 9.20 -6.74
C GLN A 264 0.89 10.65 -6.33
N HIS A 265 1.59 11.68 -6.80
CA HIS A 265 1.32 13.08 -6.44
C HIS A 265 -0.13 13.54 -6.71
N HIS A 266 -0.87 12.89 -7.62
CA HIS A 266 -2.27 13.25 -7.91
C HIS A 266 -3.25 12.92 -6.76
N ILE A 267 -2.86 12.11 -5.79
CA ILE A 267 -3.70 11.69 -4.65
C ILE A 267 -3.10 12.13 -3.30
N ALA A 268 -2.12 13.01 -3.34
CA ALA A 268 -1.52 13.61 -2.17
C ALA A 268 -2.31 14.84 -1.71
N ASP A 269 -2.03 15.30 -0.51
CA ASP A 269 -2.51 16.58 -0.01
C ASP A 269 -1.60 17.72 -0.52
N MET A 270 -0.32 17.39 -0.78
CA MET A 270 0.67 18.30 -1.33
C MET A 270 1.59 17.63 -2.34
#